data_683795774b6990b793f616f2180c7f35
#
_entry.id   683795774b6990b793f616f2180c7f35
#
_cell.length_a   1.000
_cell.length_b   1.000
_cell.length_c   1.000
_cell.angle_alpha   90.00
_cell.angle_beta   90.00
_cell.angle_gamma   90.00
#
_symmetry.space_group_name_H-M   'P 1'
#
loop_
_entity.id
_entity.type
_entity.pdbx_description
1 polymer ?
#
loop_
_entity_poly.entity_id
_entity_poly.type
_entity_poly.pdbx_seq_one_letter_code
_entity_poly.pdbx_strand_id
1 'polypeptide(L)'
;MHAFRKARAVCAALLTVGTVAAAAAGCSSSGGSAASSSSSGGGGTYTFWDPYPQYNNTSDWAKLVESCGTQAGVTIKRTGFDTTALTTQALLAAQQGKAPNILLVDNPVVSTLAKAGALTTTATNGLATGSVATNILGAGVINGSTYGVPIGANTLALYYNPKILSAAGVNPSSITNWASLTAALAKVKAAGKTGITFSGINTEEGSFQFLPWFWGAGASLTNLDSAQAVAALTLWTTWLKDGYAPNSVIGDTQTTAWQEFQTGDVAFAENGTWQKAAAAAMGAKVIQIPGENGGEAPVPTGGEFFTIPVQSDTATYATSAKIVSCLSATANIVKTDNTLNYIAPTKAGQQAQLTADPSLSSWVSAVGVAQARTGNNLGTKYPVISQQMWTAVQKAESGAATPAAALAAAQSAATAALAK
;
A
#
# COMPACT_ATOMS: atom_id res chain seq x y z
N MET A 1 1.55 -56.40 5.12
CA MET A 1 2.14 -57.18 4.00
C MET A 1 2.55 -56.22 2.90
N HIS A 2 3.77 -56.31 2.53
CA HIS A 2 4.59 -55.76 1.45
C HIS A 2 5.27 -54.41 1.73
N ALA A 3 6.51 -54.67 2.14
CA ALA A 3 7.65 -53.74 2.11
C ALA A 3 8.30 -53.74 0.73
N PHE A 4 8.91 -52.62 0.35
CA PHE A 4 10.05 -52.52 -0.57
C PHE A 4 10.66 -51.14 -0.44
N ARG A 5 11.78 -51.03 0.11
CA ARG A 5 13.24 -51.22 -0.18
C ARG A 5 13.88 -49.92 -0.68
N LYS A 6 14.87 -49.55 0.09
CA LYS A 6 15.86 -48.47 -0.09
C LYS A 6 16.72 -48.75 -1.34
N ALA A 7 17.17 -47.70 -2.01
CA ALA A 7 18.40 -47.71 -2.79
C ALA A 7 19.21 -46.45 -2.51
N ARG A 8 20.34 -46.59 -1.88
CA ARG A 8 21.45 -45.64 -1.79
C ARG A 8 22.32 -45.84 -3.02
N ALA A 9 22.74 -44.76 -3.67
CA ALA A 9 23.89 -44.78 -4.57
C ALA A 9 24.87 -43.70 -4.14
N VAL A 10 26.00 -44.16 -3.69
CA VAL A 10 27.27 -43.43 -3.48
C VAL A 10 27.99 -43.41 -4.79
N CYS A 11 28.52 -42.30 -5.25
CA CYS A 11 29.62 -42.26 -6.18
C CYS A 11 30.61 -41.17 -5.78
N ALA A 12 31.83 -41.60 -5.71
CA ALA A 12 33.01 -40.96 -5.19
C ALA A 12 33.71 -40.03 -6.20
N ALA A 13 34.56 -39.24 -5.61
CA ALA A 13 35.48 -38.26 -6.16
C ALA A 13 36.38 -38.73 -7.34
N LEU A 14 36.78 -37.76 -8.15
CA LEU A 14 38.09 -37.76 -8.83
C LEU A 14 38.64 -36.32 -8.90
N LEU A 15 39.72 -36.13 -8.17
CA LEU A 15 40.64 -35.01 -8.26
C LEU A 15 41.51 -35.20 -9.53
N THR A 16 41.70 -34.11 -10.29
CA THR A 16 42.88 -33.97 -11.16
C THR A 16 43.52 -32.60 -10.93
N VAL A 17 44.74 -32.71 -10.44
CA VAL A 17 45.72 -31.64 -10.31
C VAL A 17 46.41 -31.48 -11.65
N GLY A 18 46.54 -30.24 -12.13
CA GLY A 18 47.33 -29.88 -13.30
C GLY A 18 48.08 -28.58 -13.03
N THR A 19 49.38 -28.73 -12.86
CA THR A 19 50.35 -27.66 -12.58
C THR A 19 50.99 -27.10 -13.85
N VAL A 20 51.45 -25.84 -13.75
CA VAL A 20 52.64 -25.17 -14.35
C VAL A 20 52.44 -24.62 -15.77
N ALA A 21 52.74 -23.35 -16.05
CA ALA A 21 54.06 -22.77 -16.11
C ALA A 21 54.07 -21.24 -16.18
N ALA A 22 55.03 -20.67 -15.50
CA ALA A 22 55.41 -19.24 -15.59
C ALA A 22 56.29 -19.00 -16.81
N ALA A 23 56.11 -17.85 -17.44
CA ALA A 23 57.16 -17.23 -18.26
C ALA A 23 57.18 -15.72 -18.05
N ALA A 24 58.26 -15.24 -17.45
CA ALA A 24 58.61 -13.82 -17.35
C ALA A 24 59.45 -13.48 -18.57
N ALA A 25 59.31 -12.27 -19.09
CA ALA A 25 60.36 -11.34 -19.46
C ALA A 25 59.91 -10.28 -20.44
N GLY A 26 60.29 -9.02 -20.19
CA GLY A 26 60.46 -8.02 -21.21
C GLY A 26 60.06 -6.59 -20.80
N CYS A 27 60.94 -5.90 -20.08
CA CYS A 27 60.91 -4.43 -20.00
C CYS A 27 61.25 -3.78 -21.33
N SER A 28 60.51 -2.79 -21.75
CA SER A 28 61.07 -1.65 -22.46
C SER A 28 60.25 -0.38 -22.24
N SER A 29 60.91 0.61 -21.74
CA SER A 29 60.47 1.99 -21.51
C SER A 29 60.38 2.76 -22.83
N SER A 30 59.31 3.51 -23.04
CA SER A 30 59.41 4.83 -23.71
C SER A 30 58.14 5.66 -23.58
N GLY A 31 58.24 6.81 -22.98
CA GLY A 31 57.72 8.09 -23.46
C GLY A 31 56.21 8.35 -23.50
N GLY A 32 55.76 9.05 -22.51
CA GLY A 32 54.83 10.14 -22.44
C GLY A 32 53.78 10.36 -23.53
N SER A 33 52.56 10.32 -23.10
CA SER A 33 51.53 11.30 -23.42
C SER A 33 50.42 11.11 -22.39
N ALA A 34 50.17 12.13 -21.58
CA ALA A 34 49.00 12.20 -20.72
C ALA A 34 47.77 12.24 -21.61
N ALA A 35 47.24 11.07 -21.91
CA ALA A 35 45.90 10.94 -22.42
C ALA A 35 44.98 11.26 -21.27
N SER A 36 44.35 12.42 -21.32
CA SER A 36 43.17 12.71 -20.56
C SER A 36 42.19 11.55 -20.74
N SER A 37 42.13 10.66 -19.77
CA SER A 37 41.06 9.67 -19.69
C SER A 37 39.77 10.44 -19.48
N SER A 38 39.11 10.80 -20.59
CA SER A 38 37.67 10.99 -20.57
C SER A 38 37.07 9.72 -19.97
N SER A 39 36.76 9.79 -18.70
CA SER A 39 35.89 8.78 -18.07
C SER A 39 34.57 8.79 -18.85
N SER A 40 34.49 7.93 -19.87
CA SER A 40 33.21 7.50 -20.40
C SER A 40 32.44 6.93 -19.21
N GLY A 41 31.49 7.68 -18.70
CA GLY A 41 30.65 7.31 -17.58
C GLY A 41 29.84 6.07 -17.95
N GLY A 42 30.40 4.91 -17.70
CA GLY A 42 29.69 3.67 -17.61
C GLY A 42 28.88 3.72 -16.31
N GLY A 43 27.66 4.23 -16.36
CA GLY A 43 26.77 4.27 -15.22
C GLY A 43 26.53 2.85 -14.71
N GLY A 44 26.75 2.64 -13.41
CA GLY A 44 26.47 1.37 -12.76
C GLY A 44 25.00 0.94 -12.89
N THR A 45 24.72 -0.33 -12.52
CA THR A 45 23.35 -0.83 -12.45
C THR A 45 22.80 -0.58 -11.04
N TYR A 46 21.66 0.07 -10.96
CA TYR A 46 20.93 0.34 -9.72
C TYR A 46 19.68 -0.56 -9.64
N THR A 47 19.43 -1.13 -8.49
CA THR A 47 18.26 -1.99 -8.24
C THR A 47 17.11 -1.17 -7.68
N PHE A 48 15.92 -1.40 -8.23
CA PHE A 48 14.67 -0.78 -7.84
C PHE A 48 13.62 -1.86 -7.57
N TRP A 49 13.10 -1.92 -6.35
CA TRP A 49 12.04 -2.85 -5.97
C TRP A 49 10.75 -2.10 -5.69
N ASP A 50 9.62 -2.64 -6.17
CA ASP A 50 8.31 -2.04 -5.99
C ASP A 50 7.18 -3.09 -5.81
N PRO A 51 5.98 -2.69 -5.32
CA PRO A 51 4.86 -3.59 -5.09
C PRO A 51 3.94 -3.77 -6.31
N TYR A 52 4.47 -3.61 -7.53
CA TYR A 52 3.68 -3.60 -8.76
C TYR A 52 4.10 -4.66 -9.77
N PRO A 53 3.92 -5.97 -9.46
CA PRO A 53 4.31 -7.06 -10.37
C PRO A 53 3.46 -7.09 -11.66
N GLN A 54 2.26 -6.47 -11.64
CA GLN A 54 1.37 -6.35 -12.79
C GLN A 54 1.92 -5.43 -13.89
N TYR A 55 2.82 -4.52 -13.57
CA TYR A 55 3.50 -3.66 -14.54
C TYR A 55 4.79 -4.30 -15.01
N ASN A 56 4.79 -4.84 -16.24
CA ASN A 56 5.98 -5.38 -16.87
C ASN A 56 6.95 -4.26 -17.32
N ASN A 57 8.12 -4.65 -17.85
CA ASN A 57 9.16 -3.70 -18.26
C ASN A 57 8.80 -2.83 -19.47
N THR A 58 7.67 -3.08 -20.16
CA THR A 58 7.17 -2.24 -21.25
C THR A 58 6.08 -1.25 -20.80
N SER A 59 5.66 -1.32 -19.54
CA SER A 59 4.66 -0.43 -18.96
C SER A 59 5.17 1.00 -18.84
N ASP A 60 4.25 1.97 -18.78
CA ASP A 60 4.59 3.37 -18.61
C ASP A 60 5.25 3.64 -17.24
N TRP A 61 4.88 2.86 -16.22
CA TRP A 61 5.56 2.87 -14.93
C TRP A 61 7.04 2.48 -15.05
N ALA A 62 7.33 1.33 -15.65
CA ALA A 62 8.71 0.86 -15.82
C ALA A 62 9.55 1.83 -16.66
N LYS A 63 8.99 2.35 -17.76
CA LYS A 63 9.65 3.36 -18.61
C LYS A 63 9.96 4.65 -17.86
N LEU A 64 9.08 5.09 -16.96
CA LEU A 64 9.33 6.27 -16.14
C LEU A 64 10.49 6.02 -15.17
N VAL A 65 10.51 4.86 -14.50
CA VAL A 65 11.61 4.46 -13.61
C VAL A 65 12.95 4.41 -14.36
N GLU A 66 12.96 3.78 -15.53
CA GLU A 66 14.15 3.71 -16.40
C GLU A 66 14.61 5.08 -16.89
N SER A 67 13.67 5.98 -17.25
CA SER A 67 13.99 7.34 -17.69
C SER A 67 14.67 8.12 -16.58
N CYS A 68 14.22 8.03 -15.34
CA CYS A 68 14.86 8.68 -14.20
C CYS A 68 16.26 8.09 -13.89
N GLY A 69 16.45 6.79 -14.09
CA GLY A 69 17.77 6.16 -14.02
C GLY A 69 18.72 6.71 -15.09
N THR A 70 18.26 6.78 -16.33
CA THR A 70 19.02 7.34 -17.46
C THR A 70 19.42 8.80 -17.21
N GLN A 71 18.51 9.63 -16.68
CA GLN A 71 18.81 11.01 -16.29
C GLN A 71 19.84 11.09 -15.16
N ALA A 72 19.87 10.10 -14.28
CA ALA A 72 20.89 10.00 -13.22
C ALA A 72 22.21 9.37 -13.71
N GLY A 73 22.31 8.95 -15.00
CA GLY A 73 23.48 8.35 -15.61
C GLY A 73 23.69 6.87 -15.30
N VAL A 74 22.61 6.13 -14.97
CA VAL A 74 22.68 4.72 -14.58
C VAL A 74 21.59 3.89 -15.27
N THR A 75 21.78 2.56 -15.29
CA THR A 75 20.77 1.59 -15.72
C THR A 75 19.97 1.12 -14.50
N ILE A 76 18.65 1.01 -14.62
CA ILE A 76 17.80 0.48 -13.56
C ILE A 76 17.47 -1.00 -13.83
N LYS A 77 17.70 -1.83 -12.81
CA LYS A 77 17.15 -3.19 -12.74
C LYS A 77 15.95 -3.18 -11.81
N ARG A 78 14.75 -3.10 -12.39
CA ARG A 78 13.49 -3.13 -11.63
C ARG A 78 13.07 -4.57 -11.33
N THR A 79 12.51 -4.80 -10.12
CA THR A 79 11.84 -6.04 -9.73
C THR A 79 10.54 -5.69 -9.02
N GLY A 80 9.41 -6.15 -9.57
CA GLY A 80 8.09 -6.05 -8.94
C GLY A 80 7.80 -7.29 -8.09
N PHE A 81 7.22 -7.10 -6.91
CA PHE A 81 6.76 -8.15 -5.99
C PHE A 81 5.31 -7.89 -5.61
N ASP A 82 4.59 -8.88 -5.09
CA ASP A 82 3.40 -8.53 -4.33
C ASP A 82 3.77 -7.84 -3.01
N THR A 83 2.85 -7.05 -2.47
CA THR A 83 3.11 -6.17 -1.32
C THR A 83 3.64 -6.92 -0.09
N THR A 84 3.07 -8.09 0.20
CA THR A 84 3.47 -8.91 1.37
C THR A 84 4.85 -9.53 1.17
N ALA A 85 5.11 -10.08 -0.03
CA ALA A 85 6.42 -10.65 -0.37
C ALA A 85 7.49 -9.56 -0.37
N LEU A 86 7.20 -8.36 -0.90
CA LEU A 86 8.14 -7.24 -0.91
C LEU A 86 8.63 -6.88 0.49
N THR A 87 7.72 -6.77 1.46
CA THR A 87 8.09 -6.45 2.86
C THR A 87 9.05 -7.49 3.44
N THR A 88 8.74 -8.77 3.25
CA THR A 88 9.58 -9.87 3.74
C THR A 88 10.95 -9.87 3.06
N GLN A 89 11.00 -9.71 1.75
CA GLN A 89 12.24 -9.67 0.98
C GLN A 89 13.10 -8.46 1.35
N ALA A 90 12.48 -7.28 1.55
CA ALA A 90 13.20 -6.07 1.95
C ALA A 90 13.90 -6.24 3.32
N LEU A 91 13.20 -6.81 4.31
CA LEU A 91 13.79 -7.09 5.64
C LEU A 91 14.94 -8.09 5.55
N LEU A 92 14.76 -9.19 4.82
CA LEU A 92 15.81 -10.21 4.63
C LEU A 92 17.02 -9.62 3.88
N ALA A 93 16.79 -8.85 2.83
CA ALA A 93 17.87 -8.22 2.07
C ALA A 93 18.63 -7.19 2.89
N ALA A 94 17.93 -6.40 3.74
CA ALA A 94 18.57 -5.47 4.67
C ALA A 94 19.48 -6.18 5.67
N GLN A 95 19.01 -7.29 6.26
CA GLN A 95 19.81 -8.11 7.20
C GLN A 95 21.07 -8.70 6.53
N GLN A 96 21.01 -8.99 5.22
CA GLN A 96 22.11 -9.55 4.46
C GLN A 96 23.04 -8.50 3.84
N GLY A 97 22.76 -7.20 4.02
CA GLY A 97 23.49 -6.12 3.36
C GLY A 97 23.29 -6.11 1.83
N LYS A 98 22.17 -6.64 1.33
CA LYS A 98 21.82 -6.78 -0.10
C LYS A 98 20.53 -6.02 -0.45
N ALA A 99 20.15 -5.03 0.34
CA ALA A 99 18.99 -4.21 0.05
C ALA A 99 19.11 -3.51 -1.32
N PRO A 100 17.98 -3.27 -2.03
CA PRO A 100 18.01 -2.53 -3.30
C PRO A 100 18.47 -1.09 -3.07
N ASN A 101 18.93 -0.41 -4.15
CA ASN A 101 19.31 0.99 -4.07
C ASN A 101 18.10 1.89 -3.81
N ILE A 102 16.94 1.52 -4.35
CA ILE A 102 15.67 2.22 -4.13
C ILE A 102 14.60 1.17 -3.86
N LEU A 103 13.77 1.43 -2.85
CA LEU A 103 12.70 0.56 -2.43
C LEU A 103 11.40 1.38 -2.31
N LEU A 104 10.39 0.99 -3.07
CA LEU A 104 9.04 1.54 -2.99
C LEU A 104 8.18 0.58 -2.16
N VAL A 105 7.65 1.04 -1.02
CA VAL A 105 6.88 0.21 -0.09
C VAL A 105 5.61 0.91 0.37
N ASP A 106 4.59 0.12 0.70
CA ASP A 106 3.35 0.60 1.33
C ASP A 106 3.66 1.40 2.60
N ASN A 107 2.89 2.43 2.83
CA ASN A 107 3.18 3.44 3.85
C ASN A 107 3.34 2.88 5.28
N PRO A 108 2.59 1.90 5.81
CA PRO A 108 2.83 1.37 7.15
C PRO A 108 4.15 0.59 7.27
N VAL A 109 4.68 0.06 6.15
CA VAL A 109 5.93 -0.71 6.13
C VAL A 109 7.14 0.17 6.39
N VAL A 110 7.07 1.46 6.03
CA VAL A 110 8.16 2.43 6.29
C VAL A 110 8.54 2.42 7.77
N SER A 111 7.57 2.41 8.68
CA SER A 111 7.85 2.39 10.13
C SER A 111 8.57 1.11 10.57
N THR A 112 8.22 -0.03 10.01
CA THR A 112 8.84 -1.32 10.30
C THR A 112 10.30 -1.36 9.84
N LEU A 113 10.56 -0.93 8.61
CA LEU A 113 11.90 -0.86 8.04
C LEU A 113 12.79 0.18 8.75
N ALA A 114 12.23 1.35 9.10
CA ALA A 114 12.94 2.37 9.84
C ALA A 114 13.35 1.89 11.24
N LYS A 115 12.45 1.20 11.97
CA LYS A 115 12.75 0.60 13.27
C LYS A 115 13.83 -0.48 13.17
N ALA A 116 13.86 -1.25 12.10
CA ALA A 116 14.89 -2.25 11.83
C ALA A 116 16.25 -1.63 11.44
N GLY A 117 16.35 -0.30 11.32
CA GLY A 117 17.55 0.38 10.86
C GLY A 117 17.87 0.13 9.38
N ALA A 118 16.85 -0.29 8.59
CA ALA A 118 17.02 -0.68 7.19
C ALA A 118 16.94 0.50 6.22
N LEU A 119 16.48 1.67 6.68
CA LEU A 119 16.29 2.86 5.84
C LEU A 119 17.17 4.03 6.28
N THR A 120 17.59 4.83 5.33
CA THR A 120 18.17 6.15 5.57
C THR A 120 17.08 7.22 5.64
N THR A 121 17.36 8.36 6.29
CA THR A 121 16.41 9.48 6.34
C THR A 121 16.42 10.31 5.05
N THR A 122 15.33 11.01 4.77
CA THR A 122 15.29 11.98 3.67
C THR A 122 16.31 13.10 3.84
N ALA A 123 16.56 13.53 5.07
CA ALA A 123 17.57 14.53 5.39
C ALA A 123 18.98 14.05 5.03
N THR A 124 19.33 12.79 5.33
CA THR A 124 20.62 12.19 4.96
C THR A 124 20.84 12.23 3.44
N ASN A 125 19.77 12.04 2.66
CA ASN A 125 19.83 11.97 1.20
C ASN A 125 19.54 13.31 0.50
N GLY A 126 19.27 14.39 1.24
CA GLY A 126 18.92 15.69 0.66
C GLY A 126 17.58 15.69 -0.10
N LEU A 127 16.65 14.77 0.22
CA LEU A 127 15.34 14.67 -0.41
C LEU A 127 14.36 15.70 0.19
N ALA A 128 13.76 16.52 -0.68
CA ALA A 128 12.80 17.53 -0.26
C ALA A 128 11.40 16.95 -0.03
N THR A 129 10.80 17.22 1.12
CA THR A 129 9.44 16.79 1.48
C THR A 129 8.53 17.94 1.91
N GLY A 130 9.03 19.19 1.92
CA GLY A 130 8.31 20.35 2.47
C GLY A 130 7.04 20.77 1.73
N SER A 131 6.83 20.32 0.48
CA SER A 131 5.61 20.56 -0.29
C SER A 131 4.54 19.46 -0.16
N VAL A 132 4.88 18.34 0.49
CA VAL A 132 3.98 17.22 0.69
C VAL A 132 2.97 17.56 1.78
N ALA A 133 1.70 17.18 1.59
CA ALA A 133 0.66 17.33 2.60
C ALA A 133 1.01 16.54 3.87
N THR A 134 0.89 17.17 5.03
CA THR A 134 1.36 16.61 6.31
C THR A 134 0.68 15.30 6.69
N ASN A 135 -0.61 15.16 6.39
CA ASN A 135 -1.37 13.93 6.63
C ASN A 135 -0.89 12.76 5.76
N ILE A 136 -0.40 13.02 4.54
CA ILE A 136 0.19 12.00 3.67
C ILE A 136 1.63 11.70 4.13
N LEU A 137 2.44 12.73 4.38
CA LEU A 137 3.82 12.57 4.82
C LEU A 137 3.93 11.84 6.15
N GLY A 138 2.93 12.04 7.04
CA GLY A 138 2.93 11.51 8.41
C GLY A 138 3.16 10.01 8.52
N ALA A 139 2.78 9.22 7.51
CA ALA A 139 3.05 7.78 7.49
C ALA A 139 4.55 7.43 7.37
N GLY A 140 5.35 8.33 6.80
CA GLY A 140 6.80 8.20 6.66
C GLY A 140 7.61 8.88 7.77
N VAL A 141 6.94 9.49 8.76
CA VAL A 141 7.60 10.21 9.87
C VAL A 141 7.63 9.32 11.12
N ILE A 142 8.83 8.93 11.53
CA ILE A 142 9.07 8.07 12.68
C ILE A 142 10.03 8.77 13.64
N ASN A 143 9.61 9.00 14.87
CA ASN A 143 10.38 9.69 15.89
C ASN A 143 10.95 11.06 15.41
N GLY A 144 10.14 11.82 14.66
CA GLY A 144 10.52 13.13 14.13
C GLY A 144 11.42 13.12 12.90
N SER A 145 11.85 11.95 12.42
CA SER A 145 12.62 11.79 11.19
C SER A 145 11.75 11.25 10.05
N THR A 146 11.96 11.76 8.83
CA THR A 146 11.25 11.29 7.63
C THR A 146 12.11 10.27 6.87
N TYR A 147 11.53 9.14 6.48
CA TYR A 147 12.23 7.99 5.88
C TYR A 147 11.87 7.70 4.42
N GLY A 148 11.11 8.57 3.78
CA GLY A 148 10.79 8.43 2.37
C GLY A 148 9.96 9.58 1.81
N VAL A 149 9.75 9.54 0.50
CA VAL A 149 8.93 10.51 -0.24
C VAL A 149 7.71 9.78 -0.78
N PRO A 150 6.47 10.19 -0.42
CA PRO A 150 5.27 9.52 -0.93
C PRO A 150 5.13 9.74 -2.44
N ILE A 151 4.73 8.68 -3.15
CA ILE A 151 4.48 8.76 -4.60
C ILE A 151 3.11 9.36 -4.92
N GLY A 152 2.18 9.23 -3.98
CA GLY A 152 0.79 9.64 -4.08
C GLY A 152 0.03 9.14 -2.88
N ALA A 153 -1.27 9.37 -2.87
CA ALA A 153 -2.16 8.85 -1.87
C ALA A 153 -3.35 8.15 -2.53
N ASN A 154 -3.72 7.01 -2.00
CA ASN A 154 -5.00 6.40 -2.23
C ASN A 154 -5.83 6.44 -0.94
N THR A 155 -7.13 6.26 -1.07
CA THR A 155 -8.04 6.14 0.05
C THR A 155 -9.33 5.46 -0.38
N LEU A 156 -10.26 5.28 0.54
CA LEU A 156 -11.52 4.56 0.34
C LEU A 156 -12.71 5.51 0.20
N ALA A 157 -13.72 5.04 -0.51
CA ALA A 157 -15.04 5.65 -0.59
C ALA A 157 -16.09 4.56 -0.90
N LEU A 158 -17.36 4.93 -0.93
CA LEU A 158 -18.43 4.05 -1.40
C LEU A 158 -18.72 4.31 -2.88
N TYR A 159 -18.36 3.35 -3.72
CA TYR A 159 -18.88 3.27 -5.07
C TYR A 159 -20.33 2.82 -5.04
N TYR A 160 -21.14 3.34 -5.95
CA TYR A 160 -22.52 2.90 -6.08
C TYR A 160 -22.97 2.72 -7.53
N ASN A 161 -23.90 1.81 -7.72
CA ASN A 161 -24.56 1.58 -9.02
C ASN A 161 -25.82 2.46 -9.13
N PRO A 162 -25.81 3.52 -9.98
CA PRO A 162 -26.94 4.44 -10.06
C PRO A 162 -28.25 3.76 -10.52
N LYS A 163 -28.14 2.71 -11.35
CA LYS A 163 -29.33 2.00 -11.86
C LYS A 163 -30.01 1.22 -10.75
N ILE A 164 -29.25 0.54 -9.90
CA ILE A 164 -29.82 -0.20 -8.74
C ILE A 164 -30.44 0.78 -7.75
N LEU A 165 -29.75 1.88 -7.41
CA LEU A 165 -30.29 2.86 -6.48
C LEU A 165 -31.57 3.51 -6.99
N SER A 166 -31.61 3.87 -8.28
CA SER A 166 -32.82 4.42 -8.90
C SER A 166 -33.99 3.42 -8.85
N ALA A 167 -33.75 2.15 -9.20
CA ALA A 167 -34.77 1.11 -9.17
C ALA A 167 -35.27 0.82 -7.74
N ALA A 168 -34.42 0.95 -6.72
CA ALA A 168 -34.77 0.81 -5.32
C ALA A 168 -35.37 2.09 -4.69
N GLY A 169 -35.51 3.18 -5.44
CA GLY A 169 -36.02 4.46 -4.93
C GLY A 169 -35.07 5.09 -3.88
N VAL A 170 -33.75 4.92 -4.06
CA VAL A 170 -32.72 5.46 -3.18
C VAL A 170 -32.08 6.67 -3.85
N ASN A 171 -32.09 7.81 -3.15
CA ASN A 171 -31.32 8.98 -3.52
C ASN A 171 -29.95 8.94 -2.80
N PRO A 172 -28.82 8.82 -3.51
CA PRO A 172 -27.51 8.75 -2.88
C PRO A 172 -27.17 9.99 -2.03
N SER A 173 -27.67 11.17 -2.38
CA SER A 173 -27.43 12.39 -1.60
C SER A 173 -28.19 12.43 -0.25
N SER A 174 -29.14 11.53 -0.02
CA SER A 174 -29.79 11.38 1.29
C SER A 174 -29.02 10.49 2.26
N ILE A 175 -27.91 9.87 1.82
CA ILE A 175 -27.07 9.03 2.65
C ILE A 175 -26.05 9.93 3.36
N THR A 176 -26.33 10.25 4.62
CA THR A 176 -25.54 11.20 5.41
C THR A 176 -24.98 10.62 6.72
N ASN A 177 -25.43 9.41 7.10
CA ASN A 177 -24.99 8.69 8.30
C ASN A 177 -25.26 7.19 8.14
N TRP A 178 -24.85 6.37 9.10
CA TRP A 178 -25.03 4.92 9.06
C TRP A 178 -26.50 4.49 9.00
N ALA A 179 -27.37 5.19 9.71
CA ALA A 179 -28.80 4.87 9.72
C ALA A 179 -29.42 5.06 8.33
N SER A 180 -29.11 6.18 7.65
CA SER A 180 -29.59 6.44 6.29
C SER A 180 -28.99 5.48 5.25
N LEU A 181 -27.72 5.08 5.42
CA LEU A 181 -27.10 4.06 4.57
C LEU A 181 -27.78 2.70 4.79
N THR A 182 -27.96 2.26 6.03
CA THR A 182 -28.64 0.97 6.34
C THR A 182 -30.07 0.96 5.81
N ALA A 183 -30.80 2.06 5.91
CA ALA A 183 -32.12 2.19 5.31
C ALA A 183 -32.08 2.08 3.77
N ALA A 184 -31.05 2.62 3.13
CA ALA A 184 -30.84 2.45 1.69
C ALA A 184 -30.56 0.98 1.33
N LEU A 185 -29.71 0.28 2.11
CA LEU A 185 -29.42 -1.15 1.92
C LEU A 185 -30.69 -2.01 2.06
N ALA A 186 -31.56 -1.70 3.03
CA ALA A 186 -32.84 -2.39 3.19
C ALA A 186 -33.75 -2.22 1.96
N LYS A 187 -33.84 -1.02 1.38
CA LYS A 187 -34.59 -0.79 0.13
C LYS A 187 -33.99 -1.56 -1.06
N VAL A 188 -32.67 -1.58 -1.18
CA VAL A 188 -31.98 -2.35 -2.22
C VAL A 188 -32.27 -3.84 -2.09
N LYS A 189 -32.21 -4.39 -0.88
CA LYS A 189 -32.56 -5.79 -0.61
C LYS A 189 -34.03 -6.10 -0.96
N ALA A 190 -34.94 -5.21 -0.60
CA ALA A 190 -36.36 -5.35 -0.95
C ALA A 190 -36.60 -5.34 -2.48
N ALA A 191 -35.72 -4.67 -3.25
CA ALA A 191 -35.70 -4.70 -4.70
C ALA A 191 -34.98 -5.94 -5.29
N GLY A 192 -34.60 -6.92 -4.47
CA GLY A 192 -33.99 -8.18 -4.90
C GLY A 192 -32.49 -8.06 -5.28
N LYS A 193 -31.79 -7.04 -4.77
CA LYS A 193 -30.36 -6.81 -5.03
C LYS A 193 -29.54 -6.89 -3.75
N THR A 194 -28.23 -7.14 -3.89
CA THR A 194 -27.27 -7.08 -2.79
C THR A 194 -27.00 -5.64 -2.40
N GLY A 195 -27.02 -5.34 -1.11
CA GLY A 195 -26.85 -3.96 -0.61
C GLY A 195 -25.43 -3.45 -0.78
N ILE A 196 -24.46 -4.11 -0.14
CA ILE A 196 -23.09 -3.65 -0.06
C ILE A 196 -22.11 -4.82 -0.09
N THR A 197 -20.94 -4.61 -0.69
CA THR A 197 -19.76 -5.49 -0.58
C THR A 197 -18.55 -4.72 -0.11
N PHE A 198 -17.65 -5.41 0.59
CA PHE A 198 -16.40 -4.89 1.14
C PHE A 198 -15.42 -6.04 1.42
N SER A 199 -14.18 -5.73 1.81
CA SER A 199 -13.19 -6.73 2.21
C SER A 199 -13.15 -6.88 3.72
N GLY A 200 -13.67 -7.99 4.25
CA GLY A 200 -13.55 -8.38 5.67
C GLY A 200 -12.46 -9.39 5.94
N ILE A 201 -11.59 -9.65 4.95
CA ILE A 201 -10.54 -10.67 5.02
C ILE A 201 -9.60 -10.46 6.21
N ASN A 202 -9.12 -11.57 6.81
CA ASN A 202 -8.19 -11.59 7.94
C ASN A 202 -6.76 -11.18 7.56
N THR A 203 -6.61 -9.99 6.98
CA THR A 203 -5.34 -9.37 6.59
C THR A 203 -5.41 -7.85 6.75
N GLU A 204 -4.31 -7.13 6.44
CA GLU A 204 -4.28 -5.67 6.43
C GLU A 204 -5.35 -5.06 5.50
N GLU A 205 -5.76 -5.73 4.42
CA GLU A 205 -6.84 -5.25 3.56
C GLU A 205 -8.17 -5.12 4.33
N GLY A 206 -8.50 -6.11 5.17
CA GLY A 206 -9.70 -6.06 6.03
C GLY A 206 -9.62 -4.93 7.06
N SER A 207 -8.47 -4.75 7.74
CA SER A 207 -8.30 -3.60 8.63
C SER A 207 -8.44 -2.28 7.87
N PHE A 208 -7.81 -2.16 6.71
CA PHE A 208 -7.84 -0.95 5.90
C PHE A 208 -9.28 -0.55 5.55
N GLN A 209 -10.12 -1.50 5.16
CA GLN A 209 -11.53 -1.24 4.88
C GLN A 209 -12.41 -1.07 6.12
N PHE A 210 -12.02 -1.64 7.26
CA PHE A 210 -12.78 -1.42 8.50
C PHE A 210 -12.49 -0.04 9.14
N LEU A 211 -11.33 0.55 8.89
CA LEU A 211 -10.90 1.82 9.50
C LEU A 211 -11.87 2.99 9.29
N PRO A 212 -12.49 3.23 8.12
CA PRO A 212 -13.45 4.32 7.96
C PRO A 212 -14.65 4.19 8.91
N TRP A 213 -15.15 2.99 9.11
CA TRP A 213 -16.26 2.71 10.01
C TRP A 213 -15.84 2.87 11.47
N PHE A 214 -14.66 2.35 11.80
CA PHE A 214 -14.06 2.46 13.13
C PHE A 214 -13.83 3.92 13.54
N TRP A 215 -13.20 4.72 12.69
CA TRP A 215 -12.98 6.14 12.92
C TRP A 215 -14.26 6.98 12.77
N GLY A 216 -15.15 6.58 11.87
CA GLY A 216 -16.45 7.21 11.65
C GLY A 216 -17.39 7.09 12.86
N ALA A 217 -17.15 6.12 13.76
CA ALA A 217 -17.77 6.03 15.08
C ALA A 217 -17.07 6.88 16.14
N GLY A 218 -15.88 7.44 15.85
CA GLY A 218 -15.04 8.13 16.83
C GLY A 218 -14.12 7.22 17.63
N ALA A 219 -13.89 5.95 17.20
CA ALA A 219 -12.99 5.02 17.87
C ALA A 219 -11.52 5.38 17.64
N SER A 220 -10.64 4.90 18.50
CA SER A 220 -9.20 5.11 18.46
C SER A 220 -8.43 3.80 18.39
N LEU A 221 -7.39 3.75 17.55
CA LEU A 221 -6.48 2.60 17.44
C LEU A 221 -5.73 2.26 18.75
N THR A 222 -5.74 3.16 19.71
CA THR A 222 -5.18 2.91 21.04
C THR A 222 -6.19 2.29 22.02
N ASN A 223 -7.47 2.16 21.60
CA ASN A 223 -8.55 1.62 22.42
C ASN A 223 -9.53 0.83 21.53
N LEU A 224 -9.15 -0.40 21.20
CA LEU A 224 -9.90 -1.25 20.26
C LEU A 224 -11.24 -1.75 20.80
N ASP A 225 -11.46 -1.76 22.11
CA ASP A 225 -12.68 -2.26 22.75
C ASP A 225 -13.61 -1.15 23.27
N SER A 226 -13.41 0.07 22.78
CA SER A 226 -14.31 1.19 23.08
C SER A 226 -15.74 0.92 22.59
N ALA A 227 -16.73 1.57 23.21
CA ALA A 227 -18.13 1.49 22.77
C ALA A 227 -18.30 1.86 21.29
N GLN A 228 -17.52 2.84 20.81
CA GLN A 228 -17.48 3.27 19.41
C GLN A 228 -16.95 2.17 18.49
N ALA A 229 -15.85 1.50 18.87
CA ALA A 229 -15.31 0.38 18.11
C ALA A 229 -16.31 -0.80 18.03
N VAL A 230 -16.97 -1.08 19.15
CA VAL A 230 -18.04 -2.11 19.20
C VAL A 230 -19.22 -1.73 18.30
N ALA A 231 -19.62 -0.46 18.26
CA ALA A 231 -20.69 0.01 17.37
C ALA A 231 -20.30 -0.19 15.89
N ALA A 232 -19.07 0.14 15.50
CA ALA A 232 -18.59 -0.05 14.14
C ALA A 232 -18.60 -1.53 13.71
N LEU A 233 -18.11 -2.43 14.55
CA LEU A 233 -18.09 -3.85 14.22
C LEU A 233 -19.50 -4.48 14.28
N THR A 234 -20.36 -3.94 15.14
CA THR A 234 -21.79 -4.33 15.18
C THR A 234 -22.50 -3.94 13.89
N LEU A 235 -22.17 -2.80 13.29
CA LEU A 235 -22.74 -2.37 12.00
C LEU A 235 -22.45 -3.42 10.91
N TRP A 236 -21.20 -3.84 10.74
CA TRP A 236 -20.80 -4.82 9.72
C TRP A 236 -21.46 -6.18 9.96
N THR A 237 -21.42 -6.68 11.20
CA THR A 237 -22.06 -7.96 11.55
C THR A 237 -23.58 -7.90 11.41
N THR A 238 -24.20 -6.74 11.61
CA THR A 238 -25.65 -6.56 11.36
C THR A 238 -25.95 -6.61 9.87
N TRP A 239 -25.14 -5.98 9.02
CA TRP A 239 -25.34 -6.06 7.56
C TRP A 239 -25.23 -7.49 7.03
N LEU A 240 -24.31 -8.30 7.57
CA LEU A 240 -24.21 -9.73 7.26
C LEU A 240 -25.45 -10.48 7.73
N LYS A 241 -25.84 -10.33 9.00
CA LYS A 241 -27.00 -10.99 9.61
C LYS A 241 -28.29 -10.65 8.90
N ASP A 242 -28.48 -9.40 8.54
CA ASP A 242 -29.67 -8.92 7.85
C ASP A 242 -29.63 -9.18 6.33
N GLY A 243 -28.51 -9.75 5.82
CA GLY A 243 -28.31 -10.10 4.42
C GLY A 243 -28.25 -8.87 3.51
N TYR A 244 -27.73 -7.75 4.01
CA TYR A 244 -27.40 -6.59 3.21
C TYR A 244 -26.03 -6.74 2.56
N ALA A 245 -25.10 -7.41 3.22
CA ALA A 245 -23.83 -7.86 2.67
C ALA A 245 -23.83 -9.37 2.47
N PRO A 246 -23.16 -9.91 1.42
CA PRO A 246 -23.02 -11.34 1.22
C PRO A 246 -21.99 -11.92 2.20
N ASN A 247 -22.11 -13.23 2.51
CA ASN A 247 -21.15 -13.90 3.40
C ASN A 247 -19.73 -14.01 2.80
N SER A 248 -19.59 -13.83 1.49
CA SER A 248 -18.29 -13.79 0.82
C SER A 248 -17.36 -12.72 1.39
N VAL A 249 -17.90 -11.57 1.85
CA VAL A 249 -17.10 -10.44 2.37
C VAL A 249 -16.13 -10.87 3.48
N ILE A 250 -16.45 -11.91 4.26
CA ILE A 250 -15.59 -12.46 5.33
C ILE A 250 -14.23 -12.93 4.79
N GLY A 251 -14.20 -13.41 3.54
CA GLY A 251 -13.01 -13.92 2.87
C GLY A 251 -12.59 -13.12 1.65
N ASP A 252 -13.36 -12.13 1.27
CA ASP A 252 -13.06 -11.32 0.09
C ASP A 252 -11.89 -10.38 0.31
N THR A 253 -10.98 -10.40 -0.65
CA THR A 253 -10.00 -9.33 -0.85
C THR A 253 -10.68 -8.08 -1.43
N GLN A 254 -10.00 -6.96 -1.44
CA GLN A 254 -10.47 -5.76 -2.15
C GLN A 254 -10.74 -6.04 -3.64
N THR A 255 -9.99 -6.96 -4.24
CA THR A 255 -10.17 -7.37 -5.64
C THR A 255 -11.42 -8.21 -5.82
N THR A 256 -11.65 -9.23 -4.98
CA THR A 256 -12.82 -10.12 -5.13
C THR A 256 -14.12 -9.42 -4.76
N ALA A 257 -14.13 -8.57 -3.73
CA ALA A 257 -15.27 -7.70 -3.43
C ALA A 257 -15.61 -6.76 -4.60
N TRP A 258 -14.57 -6.21 -5.27
CA TRP A 258 -14.80 -5.40 -6.46
C TRP A 258 -15.39 -6.22 -7.63
N GLN A 259 -14.92 -7.45 -7.83
CA GLN A 259 -15.47 -8.35 -8.86
C GLN A 259 -16.95 -8.65 -8.61
N GLU A 260 -17.37 -8.80 -7.37
CA GLU A 260 -18.81 -8.92 -7.03
C GLU A 260 -19.59 -7.65 -7.45
N PHE A 261 -19.09 -6.47 -7.16
CA PHE A 261 -19.72 -5.21 -7.58
C PHE A 261 -19.82 -5.11 -9.11
N GLN A 262 -18.81 -5.60 -9.83
CA GLN A 262 -18.78 -5.60 -11.29
C GLN A 262 -19.85 -6.50 -11.93
N THR A 263 -20.44 -7.44 -11.20
CA THR A 263 -21.57 -8.26 -11.70
C THR A 263 -22.80 -7.41 -12.04
N GLY A 264 -22.92 -6.22 -11.44
CA GLY A 264 -24.08 -5.34 -11.60
C GLY A 264 -25.26 -5.72 -10.71
N ASP A 265 -25.06 -6.62 -9.73
CA ASP A 265 -26.09 -7.06 -8.78
C ASP A 265 -25.92 -6.46 -7.37
N VAL A 266 -24.82 -5.75 -7.13
CA VAL A 266 -24.49 -5.11 -5.86
C VAL A 266 -24.68 -3.60 -5.96
N ALA A 267 -25.34 -2.98 -5.00
CA ALA A 267 -25.63 -1.54 -5.01
C ALA A 267 -24.46 -0.67 -4.61
N PHE A 268 -23.73 -1.08 -3.57
CA PHE A 268 -22.57 -0.35 -3.05
C PHE A 268 -21.34 -1.25 -2.94
N ALA A 269 -20.17 -0.70 -3.20
CA ALA A 269 -18.89 -1.32 -2.89
C ALA A 269 -17.98 -0.34 -2.17
N GLU A 270 -17.48 -0.71 -1.00
CA GLU A 270 -16.36 0.00 -0.42
C GLU A 270 -15.09 -0.40 -1.16
N ASN A 271 -14.44 0.58 -1.78
CA ASN A 271 -13.17 0.34 -2.47
C ASN A 271 -12.41 1.66 -2.69
N GLY A 272 -11.20 1.56 -3.21
CA GLY A 272 -10.32 2.72 -3.29
C GLY A 272 -10.21 3.37 -4.66
N THR A 273 -9.38 4.42 -4.71
CA THR A 273 -9.09 5.20 -5.91
C THR A 273 -8.64 4.34 -7.09
N TRP A 274 -7.97 3.21 -6.83
CA TRP A 274 -7.46 2.30 -7.86
C TRP A 274 -8.57 1.67 -8.72
N GLN A 275 -9.82 1.70 -8.26
CA GLN A 275 -10.97 1.22 -9.04
C GLN A 275 -11.63 2.31 -9.90
N LYS A 276 -11.15 3.56 -9.85
CA LYS A 276 -11.77 4.70 -10.55
C LYS A 276 -12.01 4.44 -12.04
N ALA A 277 -11.02 3.90 -12.74
CA ALA A 277 -11.14 3.62 -14.17
C ALA A 277 -12.19 2.54 -14.47
N ALA A 278 -12.18 1.45 -13.70
CA ALA A 278 -13.16 0.37 -13.82
C ALA A 278 -14.57 0.84 -13.45
N ALA A 279 -14.70 1.66 -12.41
CA ALA A 279 -15.97 2.27 -11.99
C ALA A 279 -16.55 3.17 -13.10
N ALA A 280 -15.73 4.02 -13.70
CA ALA A 280 -16.15 4.88 -14.80
C ALA A 280 -16.67 4.07 -16.01
N ALA A 281 -15.99 2.96 -16.36
CA ALA A 281 -16.41 2.07 -17.43
C ALA A 281 -17.79 1.43 -17.19
N MET A 282 -18.17 1.20 -15.91
CA MET A 282 -19.48 0.68 -15.50
C MET A 282 -20.55 1.77 -15.35
N GLY A 283 -20.17 3.05 -15.39
CA GLY A 283 -21.05 4.16 -15.01
C GLY A 283 -21.33 4.25 -13.51
N ALA A 284 -20.55 3.58 -12.68
CA ALA A 284 -20.61 3.71 -11.22
C ALA A 284 -20.17 5.11 -10.78
N LYS A 285 -20.71 5.54 -9.64
CA LYS A 285 -20.40 6.84 -9.04
C LYS A 285 -19.90 6.64 -7.62
N VAL A 286 -19.47 7.71 -6.96
CA VAL A 286 -18.85 7.69 -5.65
C VAL A 286 -19.60 8.63 -4.71
N ILE A 287 -19.79 8.18 -3.45
CA ILE A 287 -20.08 9.04 -2.29
C ILE A 287 -19.05 8.78 -1.21
N GLN A 288 -18.85 9.74 -0.32
CA GLN A 288 -18.01 9.55 0.86
C GLN A 288 -18.64 8.53 1.81
N ILE A 289 -17.79 7.81 2.55
CA ILE A 289 -18.26 6.92 3.61
C ILE A 289 -18.82 7.79 4.74
N PRO A 290 -20.08 7.60 5.15
CA PRO A 290 -20.67 8.43 6.19
C PRO A 290 -20.21 8.01 7.58
N GLY A 291 -20.04 9.00 8.47
CA GLY A 291 -19.87 8.75 9.91
C GLY A 291 -21.15 8.22 10.56
N GLU A 292 -21.00 7.65 11.76
CA GLU A 292 -22.13 7.11 12.55
C GLU A 292 -23.26 8.14 12.73
N ASN A 293 -22.90 9.33 13.19
CA ASN A 293 -23.83 10.41 13.53
C ASN A 293 -23.93 11.48 12.44
N GLY A 294 -23.34 11.26 11.28
CA GLY A 294 -23.31 12.18 10.14
C GLY A 294 -21.91 12.70 9.84
N GLY A 295 -21.81 13.45 8.74
CA GLY A 295 -20.53 13.89 8.19
C GLY A 295 -19.79 12.79 7.44
N GLU A 296 -18.61 13.12 6.95
CA GLU A 296 -17.72 12.18 6.27
C GLU A 296 -16.86 11.45 7.30
N ALA A 297 -16.81 10.13 7.23
CA ALA A 297 -15.91 9.34 8.05
C ALA A 297 -14.46 9.64 7.69
N PRO A 298 -13.53 9.76 8.65
CA PRO A 298 -12.12 9.75 8.33
C PRO A 298 -11.74 8.45 7.63
N VAL A 299 -11.00 8.53 6.54
CA VAL A 299 -10.56 7.39 5.74
C VAL A 299 -9.06 7.16 5.87
N PRO A 300 -8.53 5.94 5.71
CA PRO A 300 -7.10 5.72 5.83
C PRO A 300 -6.35 6.27 4.62
N THR A 301 -5.18 6.87 4.87
CA THR A 301 -4.22 7.16 3.81
C THR A 301 -3.52 5.87 3.42
N GLY A 302 -3.65 5.46 2.17
CA GLY A 302 -2.83 4.46 1.51
C GLY A 302 -1.81 5.11 0.58
N GLY A 303 -1.10 4.29 -0.17
CA GLY A 303 -0.04 4.68 -1.08
C GLY A 303 1.34 4.31 -0.56
N GLU A 304 2.33 4.44 -1.42
CA GLU A 304 3.67 3.99 -1.16
C GLU A 304 4.65 5.15 -1.01
N PHE A 305 5.79 4.83 -0.43
CA PHE A 305 6.91 5.75 -0.25
C PHE A 305 8.14 5.26 -1.01
N PHE A 306 8.75 6.13 -1.81
CA PHE A 306 10.12 5.94 -2.26
C PHE A 306 11.05 6.05 -1.06
N THR A 307 11.74 4.98 -0.74
CA THR A 307 12.71 4.90 0.34
C THR A 307 14.09 4.55 -0.21
N ILE A 308 15.13 4.97 0.50
CA ILE A 308 16.53 4.61 0.18
C ILE A 308 17.03 3.73 1.33
N PRO A 309 17.14 2.41 1.12
CA PRO A 309 17.68 1.49 2.09
C PRO A 309 19.14 1.79 2.45
N VAL A 310 19.55 1.37 3.65
CA VAL A 310 20.95 1.41 4.07
C VAL A 310 21.78 0.53 3.14
N GLN A 311 22.88 1.08 2.61
CA GLN A 311 23.81 0.44 1.70
C GLN A 311 25.19 0.32 2.34
N SER A 312 25.93 -0.73 1.99
CA SER A 312 27.35 -0.85 2.34
C SER A 312 28.22 0.17 1.60
N ASP A 313 27.85 0.48 0.35
CA ASP A 313 28.49 1.55 -0.44
C ASP A 313 27.65 2.82 -0.35
N THR A 314 28.09 3.76 0.47
CA THR A 314 27.41 5.04 0.69
C THR A 314 27.52 5.99 -0.52
N ALA A 315 28.42 5.75 -1.47
CA ALA A 315 28.52 6.55 -2.70
C ALA A 315 27.27 6.43 -3.58
N THR A 316 26.48 5.35 -3.40
CA THR A 316 25.24 5.12 -4.14
C THR A 316 24.10 6.06 -3.74
N TYR A 317 24.13 6.66 -2.55
CA TYR A 317 23.03 7.48 -2.03
C TYR A 317 22.74 8.71 -2.90
N ALA A 318 23.77 9.41 -3.36
CA ALA A 318 23.60 10.61 -4.18
C ALA A 318 22.84 10.30 -5.50
N THR A 319 23.16 9.17 -6.14
CA THR A 319 22.49 8.75 -7.36
C THR A 319 21.08 8.24 -7.07
N SER A 320 20.87 7.46 -6.01
CA SER A 320 19.55 7.04 -5.56
C SER A 320 18.64 8.24 -5.28
N ALA A 321 19.17 9.26 -4.61
CA ALA A 321 18.45 10.51 -4.35
C ALA A 321 18.08 11.28 -5.63
N LYS A 322 18.96 11.32 -6.63
CA LYS A 322 18.63 11.92 -7.95
C LYS A 322 17.48 11.19 -8.63
N ILE A 323 17.48 9.86 -8.59
CA ILE A 323 16.41 9.04 -9.18
C ILE A 323 15.09 9.29 -8.44
N VAL A 324 15.08 9.26 -7.10
CA VAL A 324 13.89 9.54 -6.29
C VAL A 324 13.39 10.97 -6.55
N SER A 325 14.28 11.97 -6.62
CA SER A 325 13.92 13.36 -6.92
C SER A 325 13.30 13.52 -8.31
N CYS A 326 13.81 12.78 -9.32
CA CYS A 326 13.21 12.74 -10.65
C CYS A 326 11.79 12.12 -10.60
N LEU A 327 11.64 10.96 -9.95
CA LEU A 327 10.36 10.28 -9.84
C LEU A 327 9.32 11.11 -9.08
N SER A 328 9.73 11.85 -8.04
CA SER A 328 8.86 12.72 -7.24
C SER A 328 8.69 14.13 -7.78
N ALA A 329 9.33 14.49 -8.90
CA ALA A 329 9.05 15.76 -9.57
C ALA A 329 7.58 15.85 -10.02
N THR A 330 6.95 17.02 -9.87
CA THR A 330 5.47 17.18 -10.06
C THR A 330 4.98 16.56 -11.35
N ALA A 331 5.65 16.77 -12.49
CA ALA A 331 5.21 16.22 -13.77
C ALA A 331 5.27 14.68 -13.83
N ASN A 332 6.26 14.07 -13.17
CA ASN A 332 6.43 12.62 -13.12
C ASN A 332 5.51 11.99 -12.09
N ILE A 333 5.31 12.65 -10.94
CA ILE A 333 4.35 12.20 -9.92
C ILE A 333 2.92 12.17 -10.48
N VAL A 334 2.50 13.20 -11.22
CA VAL A 334 1.18 13.22 -11.87
C VAL A 334 1.03 12.08 -12.88
N LYS A 335 2.06 11.75 -13.65
CA LYS A 335 2.02 10.58 -14.56
C LYS A 335 1.88 9.27 -13.79
N THR A 336 2.64 9.11 -12.71
CA THR A 336 2.57 7.95 -11.81
C THR A 336 1.17 7.81 -11.22
N ASP A 337 0.64 8.89 -10.64
CA ASP A 337 -0.65 8.90 -9.99
C ASP A 337 -1.80 8.64 -10.98
N ASN A 338 -1.71 9.16 -12.19
CA ASN A 338 -2.69 8.84 -13.23
C ASN A 338 -2.63 7.36 -13.65
N THR A 339 -1.43 6.75 -13.69
CA THR A 339 -1.25 5.31 -13.98
C THR A 339 -1.81 4.44 -12.85
N LEU A 340 -1.57 4.83 -11.59
CA LEU A 340 -1.98 4.10 -10.39
C LEU A 340 -3.40 4.45 -9.93
N ASN A 341 -4.03 5.48 -10.53
CA ASN A 341 -5.26 6.10 -10.06
C ASN A 341 -5.13 6.67 -8.63
N TYR A 342 -4.01 7.28 -8.32
CA TYR A 342 -3.75 7.92 -7.04
C TYR A 342 -3.97 9.44 -7.12
N ILE A 343 -3.98 10.06 -5.96
CA ILE A 343 -4.05 11.52 -5.80
C ILE A 343 -2.65 12.01 -5.42
N ALA A 344 -2.18 13.01 -6.14
CA ALA A 344 -0.85 13.57 -5.94
C ALA A 344 -0.62 14.05 -4.49
N PRO A 345 0.58 13.85 -3.92
CA PRO A 345 0.83 14.15 -2.51
C PRO A 345 1.06 15.64 -2.24
N THR A 346 1.08 16.47 -3.30
CA THR A 346 1.30 17.92 -3.20
C THR A 346 0.13 18.70 -3.79
N LYS A 347 -0.13 19.91 -3.28
CA LYS A 347 -1.17 20.79 -3.82
C LYS A 347 -0.96 21.10 -5.31
N ALA A 348 0.28 21.30 -5.76
CA ALA A 348 0.60 21.55 -7.16
C ALA A 348 0.23 20.35 -8.05
N GLY A 349 0.55 19.13 -7.59
CA GLY A 349 0.17 17.89 -8.30
C GLY A 349 -1.34 17.70 -8.35
N GLN A 350 -2.05 17.89 -7.23
CA GLN A 350 -3.50 17.82 -7.15
C GLN A 350 -4.18 18.81 -8.10
N GLN A 351 -3.68 20.05 -8.15
CA GLN A 351 -4.21 21.06 -9.07
C GLN A 351 -3.97 20.66 -10.53
N ALA A 352 -2.82 20.10 -10.87
CA ALA A 352 -2.55 19.61 -12.22
C ALA A 352 -3.47 18.44 -12.59
N GLN A 353 -3.73 17.51 -11.67
CA GLN A 353 -4.69 16.41 -11.87
C GLN A 353 -6.12 16.94 -12.06
N LEU A 354 -6.59 17.87 -11.21
CA LEU A 354 -7.92 18.45 -11.31
C LEU A 354 -8.14 19.26 -12.58
N THR A 355 -7.08 19.90 -13.10
CA THR A 355 -7.13 20.60 -14.37
C THR A 355 -7.34 19.63 -15.55
N ALA A 356 -6.72 18.44 -15.47
CA ALA A 356 -6.85 17.41 -16.49
C ALA A 356 -8.14 16.57 -16.33
N ASP A 357 -8.55 16.29 -15.09
CA ASP A 357 -9.73 15.49 -14.75
C ASP A 357 -10.48 16.09 -13.54
N PRO A 358 -11.45 16.99 -13.76
CA PRO A 358 -12.24 17.57 -12.67
C PRO A 358 -13.04 16.54 -11.86
N SER A 359 -13.27 15.34 -12.38
CA SER A 359 -13.99 14.28 -11.64
C SER A 359 -13.24 13.76 -10.42
N LEU A 360 -11.94 14.08 -10.30
CA LEU A 360 -11.11 13.75 -9.13
C LEU A 360 -11.45 14.59 -7.88
N SER A 361 -12.31 15.61 -7.98
CA SER A 361 -12.57 16.55 -6.86
C SER A 361 -12.98 15.83 -5.57
N SER A 362 -13.88 14.84 -5.65
CA SER A 362 -14.31 14.05 -4.48
C SER A 362 -13.15 13.27 -3.85
N TRP A 363 -12.25 12.72 -4.69
CA TRP A 363 -11.09 11.97 -4.21
C TRP A 363 -10.02 12.88 -3.60
N VAL A 364 -9.80 14.06 -4.17
CA VAL A 364 -8.90 15.08 -3.61
C VAL A 364 -9.42 15.52 -2.23
N SER A 365 -10.75 15.72 -2.09
CA SER A 365 -11.37 16.01 -0.80
C SER A 365 -11.15 14.89 0.21
N ALA A 366 -11.43 13.64 -0.18
CA ALA A 366 -11.24 12.47 0.68
C ALA A 366 -9.79 12.31 1.16
N VAL A 367 -8.82 12.47 0.25
CA VAL A 367 -7.39 12.44 0.60
C VAL A 367 -7.02 13.60 1.52
N GLY A 368 -7.67 14.77 1.36
CA GLY A 368 -7.44 15.94 2.20
C GLY A 368 -7.76 15.72 3.69
N VAL A 369 -8.72 14.84 4.01
CA VAL A 369 -9.13 14.49 5.38
C VAL A 369 -8.67 13.08 5.81
N ALA A 370 -7.95 12.36 4.94
CA ALA A 370 -7.45 11.04 5.23
C ALA A 370 -6.44 11.05 6.39
N GLN A 371 -6.43 9.97 7.17
CA GLN A 371 -5.55 9.80 8.33
C GLN A 371 -4.49 8.74 8.05
N ALA A 372 -3.24 9.03 8.45
CA ALA A 372 -2.17 8.05 8.39
C ALA A 372 -2.42 6.94 9.43
N ARG A 373 -2.37 5.69 8.99
CA ARG A 373 -2.52 4.51 9.86
C ARG A 373 -1.46 4.45 10.96
N THR A 374 -0.25 4.89 10.67
CA THR A 374 0.88 4.97 11.60
C THR A 374 1.01 6.32 12.31
N GLY A 375 0.06 7.23 12.07
CA GLY A 375 0.01 8.55 12.71
C GLY A 375 -0.21 8.49 14.23
N ASN A 376 -0.28 9.66 14.88
CA ASN A 376 -0.52 9.79 16.32
C ASN A 376 0.46 8.97 17.20
N ASN A 377 1.74 8.94 16.80
CA ASN A 377 2.81 8.19 17.46
C ASN A 377 2.61 6.65 17.49
N LEU A 378 1.75 6.12 16.65
CA LEU A 378 1.58 4.68 16.53
C LEU A 378 2.81 4.03 15.87
N GLY A 379 3.30 4.59 14.76
CA GLY A 379 4.49 4.08 14.10
C GLY A 379 4.45 2.56 13.94
N THR A 380 5.47 1.89 14.46
CA THR A 380 5.59 0.41 14.46
C THR A 380 4.59 -0.34 15.33
N LYS A 381 3.79 0.36 16.14
CA LYS A 381 2.71 -0.26 16.92
C LYS A 381 1.52 -0.59 16.01
N TYR A 382 1.32 0.19 14.94
CA TYR A 382 0.18 -0.01 14.04
C TYR A 382 0.07 -1.43 13.49
N PRO A 383 1.10 -2.08 12.92
CA PRO A 383 0.98 -3.45 12.40
C PRO A 383 0.50 -4.45 13.44
N VAL A 384 0.94 -4.30 14.71
CA VAL A 384 0.49 -5.15 15.81
C VAL A 384 -0.98 -4.92 16.12
N ILE A 385 -1.40 -3.66 16.19
CA ILE A 385 -2.80 -3.26 16.44
C ILE A 385 -3.69 -3.74 15.29
N SER A 386 -3.27 -3.51 14.06
CA SER A 386 -4.00 -3.93 12.86
C SER A 386 -4.22 -5.44 12.82
N GLN A 387 -3.19 -6.23 13.17
CA GLN A 387 -3.32 -7.69 13.26
C GLN A 387 -4.41 -8.12 14.25
N GLN A 388 -4.52 -7.48 15.38
CA GLN A 388 -5.57 -7.80 16.34
C GLN A 388 -6.95 -7.30 15.85
N MET A 389 -7.00 -6.17 15.16
CA MET A 389 -8.22 -5.63 14.57
C MET A 389 -8.81 -6.58 13.53
N TRP A 390 -8.05 -6.98 12.50
CA TRP A 390 -8.61 -7.88 11.47
C TRP A 390 -8.98 -9.25 12.03
N THR A 391 -8.26 -9.73 13.05
CA THR A 391 -8.61 -10.98 13.75
C THR A 391 -9.96 -10.85 14.48
N ALA A 392 -10.22 -9.68 15.10
CA ALA A 392 -11.50 -9.41 15.76
C ALA A 392 -12.64 -9.28 14.75
N VAL A 393 -12.40 -8.57 13.65
CA VAL A 393 -13.36 -8.41 12.55
C VAL A 393 -13.80 -9.78 12.05
N GLN A 394 -12.86 -10.63 11.66
CA GLN A 394 -13.19 -11.96 11.13
C GLN A 394 -13.91 -12.85 12.15
N LYS A 395 -13.52 -12.82 13.44
CA LYS A 395 -14.24 -13.60 14.49
C LYS A 395 -15.67 -13.13 14.66
N ALA A 396 -15.93 -11.84 14.58
CA ALA A 396 -17.26 -11.31 14.71
C ALA A 396 -18.12 -11.61 13.47
N GLU A 397 -17.58 -11.39 12.28
CA GLU A 397 -18.27 -11.65 11.01
C GLU A 397 -18.63 -13.13 10.81
N SER A 398 -17.71 -14.03 11.18
CA SER A 398 -17.97 -15.49 11.14
C SER A 398 -18.91 -15.99 12.24
N GLY A 399 -19.31 -15.12 13.17
CA GLY A 399 -20.15 -15.50 14.32
C GLY A 399 -19.40 -16.28 15.41
N ALA A 400 -18.07 -16.40 15.32
CA ALA A 400 -17.25 -17.08 16.32
C ALA A 400 -17.18 -16.32 17.67
N ALA A 401 -17.42 -15.00 17.65
CA ALA A 401 -17.53 -14.17 18.84
C ALA A 401 -18.50 -13.01 18.61
N THR A 402 -19.04 -12.42 19.68
CA THR A 402 -19.74 -11.14 19.55
C THR A 402 -18.74 -10.02 19.26
N PRO A 403 -19.14 -8.90 18.60
CA PRO A 403 -18.28 -7.76 18.37
C PRO A 403 -17.54 -7.27 19.62
N ALA A 404 -18.24 -7.15 20.75
CA ALA A 404 -17.64 -6.74 22.01
C ALA A 404 -16.59 -7.72 22.54
N ALA A 405 -16.89 -9.04 22.51
CA ALA A 405 -15.93 -10.05 22.96
C ALA A 405 -14.71 -10.14 22.04
N ALA A 406 -14.90 -10.03 20.73
CA ALA A 406 -13.82 -10.06 19.75
C ALA A 406 -12.86 -8.87 19.94
N LEU A 407 -13.41 -7.66 20.11
CA LEU A 407 -12.60 -6.44 20.29
C LEU A 407 -11.93 -6.37 21.66
N ALA A 408 -12.58 -6.85 22.74
CA ALA A 408 -11.94 -6.96 24.05
C ALA A 408 -10.74 -7.91 24.03
N ALA A 409 -10.87 -9.05 23.34
CA ALA A 409 -9.73 -9.97 23.14
C ALA A 409 -8.63 -9.34 22.30
N ALA A 410 -8.98 -8.58 21.24
CA ALA A 410 -8.02 -7.86 20.41
C ALA A 410 -7.25 -6.79 21.20
N GLN A 411 -7.95 -5.99 22.02
CA GLN A 411 -7.32 -4.99 22.89
C GLN A 411 -6.32 -5.64 23.86
N SER A 412 -6.73 -6.71 24.52
CA SER A 412 -5.86 -7.44 25.44
C SER A 412 -4.60 -7.98 24.74
N ALA A 413 -4.77 -8.60 23.56
CA ALA A 413 -3.68 -9.15 22.77
C ALA A 413 -2.74 -8.06 22.24
N ALA A 414 -3.27 -6.93 21.76
CA ALA A 414 -2.48 -5.79 21.31
C ALA A 414 -1.66 -5.20 22.48
N THR A 415 -2.26 -5.00 23.63
CA THR A 415 -1.59 -4.51 24.84
C THR A 415 -0.44 -5.43 25.26
N ALA A 416 -0.68 -6.75 25.30
CA ALA A 416 0.34 -7.74 25.65
C ALA A 416 1.49 -7.80 24.63
N ALA A 417 1.20 -7.66 23.34
CA ALA A 417 2.22 -7.68 22.30
C ALA A 417 3.06 -6.40 22.26
N LEU A 418 2.47 -5.25 22.59
CA LEU A 418 3.16 -3.96 22.62
C LEU A 418 3.99 -3.74 23.90
N ALA A 419 3.79 -4.56 24.93
CA ALA A 419 4.56 -4.51 26.18
C ALA A 419 5.91 -5.28 26.08
N LYS A 420 6.11 -6.07 25.03
CA LYS A 420 7.34 -6.83 24.74
C LYS A 420 8.34 -6.01 23.94
#